data_3908b124dd75053006c6a5613e2cdcab
#
_entry.id   3908b124dd75053006c6a5613e2cdcab
#
_cell.length_a   1.000
_cell.length_b   1.000
_cell.length_c   1.000
_cell.angle_alpha   90.00
_cell.angle_beta   90.00
_cell.angle_gamma   90.00
#
_symmetry.space_group_name_H-M   'P 1'
#
loop_
_entity.id
_entity.type
_entity.pdbx_description
1 polymer ?
#
loop_
_entity_poly.entity_id
_entity_poly.type
_entity_poly.pdbx_seq_one_letter_code
_entity_poly.pdbx_strand_id
1 'polypeptide(L)'
;DCGRTLHCIDAKTGQAHWTHDTEGITWGSPLVADGKIYLGTQRGDFWILAASKKKKIIGKINLGEPINGTPTAANGVLFVATFGRLYALKALAGRP
;
A
#
# COMPACT_ATOMS: atom_id res chain seq x y z
N ASP A 1 -7.63 5.89 -6.98
CA ASP A 1 -8.72 6.57 -6.33
C ASP A 1 -8.20 7.47 -5.21
N CYS A 2 -8.57 8.73 -5.25
CA CYS A 2 -8.11 9.69 -4.23
C CYS A 2 -8.95 9.66 -2.96
N GLY A 3 -9.77 8.64 -2.76
CA GLY A 3 -10.56 8.50 -1.56
C GLY A 3 -9.77 7.90 -0.40
N ARG A 4 -10.52 7.49 0.60
CA ARG A 4 -9.96 6.92 1.82
C ARG A 4 -10.18 5.42 1.94
N THR A 5 -10.75 4.80 0.91
CA THR A 5 -11.12 3.40 0.99
C THR A 5 -10.41 2.61 -0.08
N LEU A 6 -9.73 1.55 0.33
CA LEU A 6 -9.15 0.58 -0.57
C LEU A 6 -10.14 -0.56 -0.75
N HIS A 7 -10.40 -0.91 -2.01
CA HIS A 7 -11.34 -1.98 -2.34
C HIS A 7 -10.60 -3.16 -2.93
N CYS A 8 -10.88 -4.35 -2.44
CA CYS A 8 -10.44 -5.59 -3.07
C CYS A 8 -11.64 -6.20 -3.78
N ILE A 9 -11.56 -6.29 -5.09
CA ILE A 9 -12.71 -6.63 -5.94
C ILE A 9 -12.43 -7.90 -6.72
N ASP A 10 -13.43 -8.78 -6.81
CA ASP A 10 -13.35 -9.94 -7.68
C ASP A 10 -13.38 -9.49 -9.13
N ALA A 11 -12.38 -9.90 -9.92
CA ALA A 11 -12.23 -9.45 -11.29
C ALA A 11 -13.33 -9.94 -12.22
N LYS A 12 -13.98 -11.04 -11.86
CA LYS A 12 -15.03 -11.62 -12.72
C LYS A 12 -16.40 -11.06 -12.43
N THR A 13 -16.71 -10.82 -11.15
CA THR A 13 -18.06 -10.45 -10.75
C THR A 13 -18.18 -8.98 -10.38
N GLY A 14 -17.08 -8.31 -10.09
CA GLY A 14 -17.10 -6.94 -9.61
C GLY A 14 -17.48 -6.80 -8.15
N GLN A 15 -17.73 -7.90 -7.46
CA GLN A 15 -18.08 -7.85 -6.05
C GLN A 15 -16.85 -7.61 -5.18
N ALA A 16 -17.02 -6.79 -4.16
CA ALA A 16 -15.93 -6.52 -3.23
C ALA A 16 -15.74 -7.72 -2.29
N HIS A 17 -14.50 -8.19 -2.18
CA HIS A 17 -14.14 -9.17 -1.16
C HIS A 17 -14.02 -8.51 0.20
N TRP A 18 -13.42 -7.32 0.23
CA TRP A 18 -13.29 -6.54 1.44
C TRP A 18 -12.96 -5.09 1.08
N THR A 19 -13.14 -4.23 2.05
CA THR A 19 -12.72 -2.83 1.95
C THR A 19 -11.87 -2.47 3.16
N HIS A 20 -11.03 -1.46 3.02
CA HIS A 20 -10.18 -1.00 4.09
C HIS A 20 -10.18 0.52 4.12
N ASP A 21 -10.49 1.09 5.28
CA ASP A 21 -10.37 2.53 5.50
C ASP A 21 -8.89 2.85 5.71
N THR A 22 -8.32 3.61 4.81
CA THR A 22 -6.90 3.95 4.89
C THR A 22 -6.61 5.07 5.89
N GLU A 23 -7.64 5.64 6.49
CA GLU A 23 -7.52 6.68 7.52
C GLU A 23 -6.91 7.97 6.99
N GLY A 24 -6.82 8.11 5.69
CA GLY A 24 -6.29 9.29 5.06
C GLY A 24 -6.47 9.22 3.57
N ILE A 25 -6.47 10.37 2.92
CA ILE A 25 -6.64 10.44 1.48
C ILE A 25 -5.40 9.92 0.80
N THR A 26 -5.57 9.16 -0.27
CA THR A 26 -4.45 8.64 -1.06
C THR A 26 -4.32 9.44 -2.34
N TRP A 27 -3.09 9.80 -2.71
CA TRP A 27 -2.81 10.49 -3.97
C TRP A 27 -2.33 9.54 -5.05
N GLY A 28 -1.64 8.49 -4.66
CA GLY A 28 -1.14 7.52 -5.60
C GLY A 28 -2.01 6.28 -5.69
N SER A 29 -1.66 5.41 -6.60
CA SER A 29 -2.32 4.10 -6.73
C SER A 29 -1.65 3.07 -5.83
N PRO A 30 -2.36 2.01 -5.44
CA PRO A 30 -1.70 0.93 -4.73
C PRO A 30 -0.71 0.21 -5.64
N LEU A 31 0.35 -0.31 -5.06
CA LEU A 31 1.26 -1.22 -5.73
C LEU A 31 0.94 -2.64 -5.27
N VAL A 32 0.77 -3.56 -6.21
CA VAL A 32 0.58 -4.97 -5.88
C VAL A 32 1.85 -5.72 -6.32
N ALA A 33 2.51 -6.32 -5.36
CA ALA A 33 3.74 -7.07 -5.62
C ALA A 33 3.93 -8.13 -4.55
N ASP A 34 4.43 -9.31 -4.93
CA ASP A 34 4.73 -10.41 -4.01
C ASP A 34 3.54 -10.78 -3.13
N GLY A 35 2.34 -10.77 -3.68
CA GLY A 35 1.14 -11.11 -2.92
C GLY A 35 0.74 -10.09 -1.88
N LYS A 36 1.27 -8.87 -1.97
CA LYS A 36 0.98 -7.80 -1.03
C LYS A 36 0.51 -6.56 -1.75
N ILE A 37 -0.24 -5.74 -1.03
CA ILE A 37 -0.71 -4.45 -1.51
C ILE A 37 -0.03 -3.37 -0.66
N TYR A 38 0.60 -2.42 -1.33
CA TYR A 38 1.29 -1.31 -0.67
C TYR A 38 0.60 -0.01 -1.04
N LEU A 39 0.30 0.82 -0.03
CA LEU A 39 -0.44 2.04 -0.26
C LEU A 39 -0.01 3.13 0.72
N GLY A 40 0.23 4.34 0.22
CA GLY A 40 0.57 5.48 1.04
C GLY A 40 -0.56 6.50 1.11
N THR A 41 -0.65 7.22 2.21
CA THR A 41 -1.67 8.25 2.41
C THR A 41 -1.04 9.62 2.61
N GLN A 42 -1.87 10.66 2.51
CA GLN A 42 -1.44 12.04 2.79
C GLN A 42 -1.05 12.23 4.26
N ARG A 43 -1.50 11.36 5.13
CA ARG A 43 -1.14 11.43 6.55
C ARG A 43 0.20 10.80 6.85
N GLY A 44 0.85 10.23 5.84
CA GLY A 44 2.13 9.58 6.02
C GLY A 44 2.05 8.12 6.41
N ASP A 45 0.87 7.56 6.46
CA ASP A 45 0.70 6.14 6.75
C ASP A 45 1.01 5.31 5.51
N PHE A 46 1.86 4.32 5.67
CA PHE A 46 2.19 3.38 4.63
C PHE A 46 1.61 2.03 5.03
N TRP A 47 0.60 1.59 4.28
CA TRP A 47 -0.13 0.36 4.57
C TRP A 47 0.41 -0.80 3.78
N ILE A 48 0.50 -1.96 4.42
CA ILE A 48 0.85 -3.22 3.77
C ILE A 48 -0.24 -4.22 4.10
N LEU A 49 -0.93 -4.70 3.07
CA LEU A 49 -2.01 -5.67 3.23
C LEU A 49 -1.75 -6.88 2.35
N ALA A 50 -2.36 -8.01 2.69
CA ALA A 50 -2.28 -9.19 1.85
C ALA A 50 -3.19 -9.04 0.64
N ALA A 51 -2.70 -9.41 -0.55
CA ALA A 51 -3.49 -9.41 -1.77
C ALA A 51 -4.24 -10.73 -1.86
N SER A 52 -5.31 -10.87 -1.06
CA SER A 52 -6.06 -12.12 -0.97
C SER A 52 -7.53 -11.82 -0.79
N LYS A 53 -8.36 -12.85 -0.91
CA LYS A 53 -9.80 -12.71 -0.74
C LYS A 53 -10.18 -12.37 0.68
N LYS A 54 -9.35 -12.73 1.65
CA LYS A 54 -9.58 -12.40 3.05
C LYS A 54 -8.74 -11.20 3.41
N LYS A 55 -9.37 -10.22 4.06
CA LYS A 55 -8.66 -9.03 4.50
C LYS A 55 -7.63 -9.40 5.56
N LYS A 56 -6.39 -8.99 5.32
CA LYS A 56 -5.33 -9.16 6.31
C LYS A 56 -4.41 -7.96 6.23
N ILE A 57 -4.30 -7.23 7.32
CA ILE A 57 -3.37 -6.12 7.43
C ILE A 57 -2.04 -6.68 7.91
N ILE A 58 -1.01 -6.54 7.07
CA ILE A 58 0.32 -7.02 7.41
C ILE A 58 1.06 -6.00 8.26
N GLY A 59 0.91 -4.73 7.93
CA GLY A 59 1.59 -3.69 8.69
C GLY A 59 1.10 -2.30 8.33
N LYS A 60 1.47 -1.36 9.19
CA LYS A 60 1.22 0.06 8.98
C LYS A 60 2.40 0.81 9.57
N ILE A 61 3.04 1.64 8.75
CA ILE A 61 4.19 2.43 9.18
C ILE A 61 3.89 3.89 8.90
N ASN A 62 4.08 4.75 9.91
CA ASN A 62 3.94 6.19 9.68
C ASN A 62 5.32 6.77 9.37
N LEU A 63 5.43 7.44 8.22
CA LEU A 63 6.68 8.01 7.76
C LEU A 63 6.86 9.47 8.17
N GLY A 64 5.88 10.06 8.83
CA GLY A 64 5.97 11.41 9.35
C GLY A 64 5.72 12.51 8.34
N GLU A 65 5.53 12.18 7.08
CA GLU A 65 5.26 13.14 6.00
C GLU A 65 4.26 12.55 5.04
N PRO A 66 3.49 13.40 4.33
CA PRO A 66 2.57 12.88 3.33
C PRO A 66 3.27 12.05 2.27
N ILE A 67 2.66 10.96 1.89
CA ILE A 67 3.14 10.09 0.82
C ILE A 67 2.37 10.48 -0.43
N ASN A 68 3.09 10.97 -1.43
CA ASN A 68 2.46 11.64 -2.56
C ASN A 68 2.56 10.87 -3.87
N GLY A 69 2.94 9.63 -3.84
CA GLY A 69 3.06 8.86 -5.07
C GLY A 69 2.77 7.39 -4.87
N THR A 70 2.71 6.68 -5.99
CA THR A 70 2.58 5.24 -5.96
C THR A 70 3.92 4.61 -5.58
N PRO A 71 3.96 3.70 -4.60
CA PRO A 71 5.20 2.98 -4.32
C PRO A 71 5.67 2.19 -5.54
N THR A 72 6.95 2.02 -5.69
CA THR A 72 7.52 1.20 -6.76
C THR A 72 8.45 0.15 -6.18
N ALA A 73 8.60 -0.95 -6.90
CA ALA A 73 9.46 -2.03 -6.44
C ALA A 73 10.45 -2.39 -7.55
N ALA A 74 11.71 -2.60 -7.16
CA ALA A 74 12.75 -3.01 -8.10
C ALA A 74 13.79 -3.81 -7.33
N ASN A 75 14.14 -4.98 -7.86
CA ASN A 75 15.21 -5.81 -7.32
C ASN A 75 15.06 -6.11 -5.82
N GLY A 76 13.83 -6.34 -5.38
CA GLY A 76 13.57 -6.65 -3.97
C GLY A 76 13.57 -5.44 -3.05
N VAL A 77 13.65 -4.24 -3.61
CA VAL A 77 13.61 -3.00 -2.83
C VAL A 77 12.33 -2.26 -3.16
N LEU A 78 11.65 -1.80 -2.14
CA LEU A 78 10.43 -1.02 -2.27
C LEU A 78 10.78 0.46 -2.06
N PHE A 79 10.40 1.30 -3.01
CA PHE A 79 10.67 2.74 -2.95
C PHE A 79 9.40 3.49 -2.66
N VAL A 80 9.43 4.34 -1.64
CA VAL A 80 8.29 5.16 -1.24
C VAL A 80 8.75 6.60 -1.12
N ALA A 81 8.08 7.50 -1.82
CA ALA A 81 8.42 8.93 -1.78
C ALA A 81 7.44 9.68 -0.91
N THR A 82 7.98 10.48 0.01
CA THR A 82 7.21 11.49 0.74
C THR A 82 7.57 12.85 0.19
N PHE A 83 7.00 13.91 0.73
CA PHE A 83 7.31 15.25 0.24
C PHE A 83 8.79 15.60 0.36
N GLY A 84 9.45 15.18 1.39
CA GLY A 84 10.83 15.56 1.63
C GLY A 84 11.84 14.45 1.50
N ARG A 85 11.42 13.20 1.28
CA ARG A 85 12.34 12.06 1.32
C ARG A 85 11.93 10.96 0.37
N LEU A 86 12.93 10.14 0.02
CA LEU A 86 12.72 8.90 -0.70
C LEU A 86 13.19 7.78 0.22
N TYR A 87 12.27 6.86 0.52
CA TYR A 87 12.58 5.70 1.35
C TYR A 87 12.82 4.49 0.48
N ALA A 88 13.86 3.75 0.79
CA ALA A 88 14.15 2.46 0.17
C ALA A 88 13.97 1.39 1.25
N LEU A 89 12.91 0.60 1.13
CA LEU A 89 12.56 -0.41 2.11
C LEU A 89 12.90 -1.77 1.55
N LYS A 90 13.90 -2.40 2.11
CA LYS A 90 14.36 -3.69 1.64
C LYS A 90 13.61 -4.78 2.38
N ALA A 91 13.06 -5.74 1.65
CA ALA A 91 12.47 -6.90 2.27
C ALA A 91 13.54 -7.67 3.02
N LEU A 92 13.19 -8.16 4.21
CA LEU A 92 14.10 -9.02 4.94
C LEU A 92 14.27 -10.31 4.18
N ALA A 93 15.50 -10.66 3.91
CA ALA A 93 15.82 -11.81 3.10
C ALA A 93 15.19 -13.06 3.66
N GLY A 94 14.66 -13.87 2.79
CA GLY A 94 14.03 -15.11 3.15
C GLY A 94 12.81 -14.93 4.01
N ARG A 95 12.44 -13.74 4.16
CA ARG A 95 11.30 -13.51 4.93
C ARG A 95 10.21 -13.62 4.10
N PRO A 96 9.71 -14.62 4.14
CA PRO A 96 8.44 -14.73 3.52
C PRO A 96 7.48 -13.92 4.33
#